data_56ae31f92c1dda0c6199de3f0ca70d59
#
_entry.id   56ae31f92c1dda0c6199de3f0ca70d59
#
_cell.length_a   1.000
_cell.length_b   1.000
_cell.length_c   1.000
_cell.angle_alpha   90.00
_cell.angle_beta   90.00
_cell.angle_gamma   90.00
#
_symmetry.space_group_name_H-M   'P 1'
#
loop_
_entity.id
_entity.type
_entity.pdbx_description
1 polymer ?
#
loop_
_entity_poly.entity_id
_entity_poly.type
_entity_poly.pdbx_seq_one_letter_code
_entity_poly.pdbx_strand_id
1 'polypeptide(L)'
;MATETDRPGPRILALWGAPRSRSTAFARMMAERGDHTTVHEPFSHLLDFGEAEVGDRKVHSEAELIAALRELAQDGPVFFKDTTDFHYPGLLADESFLREATHTFIIRHPAEAITSHLALNPDLTRDEIGFSRLAEIFDAARAAAGAPPPVIDSDDLLAHPEETVRVYCGLVGIPFLPEALHWESGMREEWQRTARWHSSTSQTTGFVSRASDEAAAAEPGQGGGGSPKATAGSEDPRVAGFVEFHLPHYQRLLAERMVVTTPE
;
A
#
# COMPACT_ATOMS: atom_id res chain seq x y z
N MET A 1 -15.73 8.11 33.19
CA MET A 1 -15.65 8.26 31.76
C MET A 1 -14.32 7.64 31.36
N ALA A 2 -14.32 6.44 30.75
CA ALA A 2 -13.11 5.83 30.20
C ALA A 2 -12.66 6.71 29.04
N THR A 3 -11.42 7.12 29.04
CA THR A 3 -10.80 7.89 27.95
C THR A 3 -10.73 6.99 26.72
N GLU A 4 -10.95 7.56 25.54
CA GLU A 4 -11.01 6.90 24.22
C GLU A 4 -9.73 6.10 23.87
N THR A 5 -8.71 6.18 24.70
CA THR A 5 -7.39 5.54 24.58
C THR A 5 -7.31 4.09 25.05
N ASP A 6 -8.41 3.47 25.55
CA ASP A 6 -8.36 2.13 26.16
C ASP A 6 -8.98 1.01 25.30
N ARG A 7 -9.22 1.26 24.01
CA ARG A 7 -9.55 0.17 23.07
C ARG A 7 -8.27 -0.44 22.54
N PRO A 8 -8.08 -1.77 22.68
CA PRO A 8 -6.97 -2.42 22.02
C PRO A 8 -7.05 -2.13 20.51
N GLY A 9 -5.94 -1.74 19.91
CA GLY A 9 -5.85 -1.51 18.48
C GLY A 9 -6.20 -2.77 17.67
N PRO A 10 -6.33 -2.67 16.35
CA PRO A 10 -6.67 -3.78 15.48
C PRO A 10 -5.63 -4.90 15.60
N ARG A 11 -6.11 -6.15 15.66
CA ARG A 11 -5.21 -7.33 15.68
C ARG A 11 -4.63 -7.60 14.30
N ILE A 12 -5.38 -7.32 13.23
CA ILE A 12 -4.94 -7.43 11.84
C ILE A 12 -5.29 -6.12 11.15
N LEU A 13 -4.27 -5.46 10.63
CA LEU A 13 -4.37 -4.22 9.87
C LEU A 13 -3.90 -4.48 8.44
N ALA A 14 -4.79 -4.26 7.47
CA ALA A 14 -4.55 -4.50 6.05
C ALA A 14 -4.44 -3.17 5.29
N LEU A 15 -3.41 -3.02 4.46
CA LEU A 15 -3.29 -1.92 3.51
C LEU A 15 -3.38 -2.46 2.09
N TRP A 16 -4.41 -2.05 1.37
CA TRP A 16 -4.64 -2.40 -0.03
C TRP A 16 -4.32 -1.21 -0.94
N GLY A 17 -3.69 -1.47 -2.07
CA GLY A 17 -3.42 -0.43 -3.06
C GLY A 17 -3.31 -1.00 -4.47
N ALA A 18 -3.73 -0.22 -5.47
CA ALA A 18 -3.36 -0.54 -6.84
C ALA A 18 -1.83 -0.51 -6.97
N PRO A 19 -1.20 -1.34 -7.83
CA PRO A 19 0.23 -1.28 -8.06
C PRO A 19 0.73 0.14 -8.32
N ARG A 20 1.88 0.48 -7.79
CA ARG A 20 2.53 1.81 -7.92
C ARG A 20 1.82 2.98 -7.20
N SER A 21 0.96 2.69 -6.22
CA SER A 21 0.28 3.70 -5.39
C SER A 21 1.08 4.14 -4.16
N ARG A 22 2.39 3.95 -4.12
CA ARG A 22 3.31 4.31 -3.01
C ARG A 22 3.06 3.51 -1.71
N SER A 23 2.31 2.42 -1.78
CA SER A 23 2.00 1.55 -0.63
C SER A 23 3.25 0.91 0.00
N THR A 24 4.34 0.71 -0.77
CA THR A 24 5.60 0.19 -0.24
C THR A 24 6.28 1.16 0.73
N ALA A 25 6.26 2.48 0.46
CA ALA A 25 6.78 3.48 1.38
C ALA A 25 5.96 3.53 2.68
N PHE A 26 4.63 3.41 2.58
CA PHE A 26 3.77 3.30 3.75
C PHE A 26 4.04 2.03 4.56
N ALA A 27 4.21 0.88 3.88
CA ALA A 27 4.58 -0.36 4.55
C ALA A 27 5.97 -0.28 5.22
N ARG A 28 6.91 0.46 4.61
CA ARG A 28 8.21 0.74 5.25
C ARG A 28 8.02 1.49 6.56
N MET A 29 7.25 2.56 6.57
CA MET A 29 6.92 3.32 7.78
C MET A 29 6.28 2.40 8.84
N MET A 30 5.33 1.54 8.45
CA MET A 30 4.71 0.60 9.38
C MET A 30 5.70 -0.40 9.97
N ALA A 31 6.70 -0.83 9.20
CA ALA A 31 7.77 -1.71 9.70
C ALA A 31 8.71 -1.00 10.68
N GLU A 32 9.00 0.30 10.47
CA GLU A 32 9.84 1.09 11.38
C GLU A 32 9.19 1.33 12.75
N ARG A 33 7.86 1.24 12.85
CA ARG A 33 7.15 1.35 14.13
C ARG A 33 7.57 0.28 15.14
N GLY A 34 7.85 -0.94 14.67
CA GLY A 34 8.25 -2.07 15.52
C GLY A 34 7.14 -2.63 16.44
N ASP A 35 5.92 -2.08 16.39
CA ASP A 35 4.77 -2.49 17.21
C ASP A 35 3.83 -3.47 16.48
N HIS A 36 4.13 -3.82 15.22
CA HIS A 36 3.40 -4.79 14.41
C HIS A 36 4.35 -5.78 13.77
N THR A 37 3.94 -7.05 13.68
CA THR A 37 4.56 -7.99 12.75
C THR A 37 4.11 -7.64 11.33
N THR A 38 5.07 -7.34 10.44
CA THR A 38 4.75 -6.93 9.07
C THR A 38 4.84 -8.10 8.11
N VAL A 39 3.85 -8.23 7.22
CA VAL A 39 3.81 -9.22 6.14
C VAL A 39 3.66 -8.48 4.80
N HIS A 40 4.57 -8.78 3.86
CA HIS A 40 4.66 -8.06 2.60
C HIS A 40 4.01 -8.83 1.45
N GLU A 41 2.98 -8.26 0.86
CA GLU A 41 2.28 -8.74 -0.34
C GLU A 41 1.90 -10.24 -0.32
N PRO A 42 1.33 -10.76 0.80
CA PRO A 42 1.14 -12.20 0.91
C PRO A 42 0.13 -12.77 -0.10
N PHE A 43 -0.93 -12.04 -0.45
CA PHE A 43 -1.91 -12.48 -1.46
C PHE A 43 -1.34 -12.41 -2.87
N SER A 44 -0.61 -11.33 -3.22
CA SER A 44 0.07 -11.21 -4.52
C SER A 44 1.13 -12.30 -4.68
N HIS A 45 1.97 -12.53 -3.67
CA HIS A 45 2.99 -13.58 -3.71
C HIS A 45 2.39 -14.97 -3.88
N LEU A 46 1.26 -15.23 -3.22
CA LEU A 46 0.56 -16.51 -3.37
C LEU A 46 0.16 -16.77 -4.82
N LEU A 47 -0.37 -15.76 -5.52
CA LEU A 47 -0.82 -15.93 -6.92
C LEU A 47 0.34 -15.85 -7.92
N ASP A 48 1.35 -15.03 -7.67
CA ASP A 48 2.50 -14.88 -8.56
C ASP A 48 3.45 -16.10 -8.49
N PHE A 49 3.62 -16.68 -7.29
CA PHE A 49 4.60 -17.75 -7.05
C PHE A 49 3.99 -19.10 -6.68
N GLY A 50 2.66 -19.18 -6.49
CA GLY A 50 1.98 -20.40 -6.01
C GLY A 50 2.18 -20.67 -4.51
N GLU A 51 2.91 -19.80 -3.81
CA GLU A 51 3.15 -19.88 -2.37
C GLU A 51 3.41 -18.49 -1.78
N ALA A 52 3.05 -18.29 -0.51
CA ALA A 52 3.42 -17.12 0.26
C ALA A 52 3.97 -17.51 1.64
N GLU A 53 4.70 -16.60 2.28
CA GLU A 53 5.22 -16.75 3.63
C GLU A 53 4.46 -15.84 4.59
N VAL A 54 3.99 -16.39 5.71
CA VAL A 54 3.33 -15.67 6.81
C VAL A 54 3.96 -16.12 8.12
N GLY A 55 4.82 -15.27 8.70
CA GLY A 55 5.72 -15.69 9.77
C GLY A 55 6.63 -16.84 9.27
N ASP A 56 6.70 -17.92 10.03
CA ASP A 56 7.49 -19.11 9.68
C ASP A 56 6.73 -20.13 8.79
N ARG A 57 5.51 -19.79 8.35
CA ARG A 57 4.66 -20.69 7.59
C ARG A 57 4.68 -20.39 6.09
N LYS A 58 4.81 -21.44 5.27
CA LYS A 58 4.48 -21.41 3.85
C LYS A 58 3.02 -21.82 3.65
N VAL A 59 2.31 -21.07 2.81
CA VAL A 59 0.89 -21.27 2.50
C VAL A 59 0.70 -21.33 0.99
N HIS A 60 -0.28 -22.12 0.54
CA HIS A 60 -0.52 -22.42 -0.89
C HIS A 60 -1.95 -22.12 -1.33
N SER A 61 -2.77 -21.53 -0.46
CA SER A 61 -4.13 -21.09 -0.77
C SER A 61 -4.51 -19.84 0.03
N GLU A 62 -5.47 -19.06 -0.47
CA GLU A 62 -5.98 -17.89 0.26
C GLU A 62 -6.58 -18.29 1.63
N ALA A 63 -7.22 -19.46 1.72
CA ALA A 63 -7.76 -19.95 2.98
C ALA A 63 -6.65 -20.27 4.01
N GLU A 64 -5.54 -20.90 3.57
CA GLU A 64 -4.38 -21.13 4.43
C GLU A 64 -3.70 -19.82 4.82
N LEU A 65 -3.60 -18.85 3.89
CA LEU A 65 -3.03 -17.54 4.13
C LEU A 65 -3.82 -16.78 5.20
N ILE A 66 -5.15 -16.73 5.07
CA ILE A 66 -6.03 -16.09 6.04
C ILE A 66 -5.92 -16.76 7.42
N ALA A 67 -5.88 -18.11 7.45
CA ALA A 67 -5.69 -18.85 8.69
C ALA A 67 -4.33 -18.54 9.34
N ALA A 68 -3.25 -18.43 8.56
CA ALA A 68 -1.92 -18.07 9.05
C ALA A 68 -1.85 -16.63 9.58
N LEU A 69 -2.52 -15.67 8.93
CA LEU A 69 -2.64 -14.29 9.44
C LEU A 69 -3.39 -14.25 10.78
N ARG A 70 -4.47 -15.02 10.92
CA ARG A 70 -5.21 -15.14 12.20
C ARG A 70 -4.36 -15.75 13.30
N GLU A 71 -3.57 -16.76 12.98
CA GLU A 71 -2.65 -17.41 13.93
C GLU A 71 -1.55 -16.42 14.37
N LEU A 72 -0.88 -15.78 13.42
CA LEU A 72 0.14 -14.78 13.71
C LEU A 72 -0.40 -13.63 14.58
N ALA A 73 -1.65 -13.23 14.37
CA ALA A 73 -2.32 -12.20 15.15
C ALA A 73 -2.64 -12.62 16.59
N GLN A 74 -2.50 -13.88 16.99
CA GLN A 74 -2.62 -14.31 18.38
C GLN A 74 -1.42 -13.86 19.24
N ASP A 75 -0.24 -13.80 18.62
CA ASP A 75 1.00 -13.43 19.30
C ASP A 75 1.20 -11.91 19.41
N GLY A 76 0.61 -11.13 18.51
CA GLY A 76 0.71 -9.67 18.50
C GLY A 76 -0.04 -9.02 17.32
N PRO A 77 -0.06 -7.68 17.25
CA PRO A 77 -0.66 -7.00 16.10
C PRO A 77 0.09 -7.32 14.80
N VAL A 78 -0.66 -7.58 13.74
CA VAL A 78 -0.16 -7.86 12.40
C VAL A 78 -0.55 -6.74 11.46
N PHE A 79 0.39 -6.27 10.67
CA PHE A 79 0.14 -5.41 9.53
C PHE A 79 0.54 -6.14 8.25
N PHE A 80 -0.32 -6.17 7.25
CA PHE A 80 0.08 -6.59 5.93
C PHE A 80 -0.29 -5.54 4.88
N LYS A 81 0.54 -5.46 3.85
CA LYS A 81 0.29 -4.62 2.68
C LYS A 81 0.21 -5.52 1.45
N ASP A 82 -0.80 -5.28 0.60
CA ASP A 82 -0.94 -6.01 -0.64
C ASP A 82 -1.35 -5.13 -1.82
N THR A 83 -1.18 -5.66 -3.01
CA THR A 83 -1.56 -5.00 -4.26
C THR A 83 -2.76 -5.72 -4.90
N THR A 84 -3.45 -5.03 -5.81
CA THR A 84 -4.69 -5.52 -6.42
C THR A 84 -4.54 -5.81 -7.92
N ASP A 85 -3.35 -6.18 -8.34
CA ASP A 85 -3.02 -6.69 -9.68
C ASP A 85 -3.63 -8.08 -9.95
N PHE A 86 -3.94 -8.82 -8.87
CA PHE A 86 -4.66 -10.10 -8.94
C PHE A 86 -6.08 -9.98 -8.34
N HIS A 87 -6.93 -10.96 -8.65
CA HIS A 87 -8.24 -11.12 -8.04
C HIS A 87 -8.17 -12.14 -6.90
N TYR A 88 -8.77 -11.84 -5.75
CA TYR A 88 -8.71 -12.63 -4.52
C TYR A 88 -10.09 -13.18 -4.12
N PRO A 89 -10.60 -14.23 -4.81
CA PRO A 89 -11.95 -14.73 -4.55
C PRO A 89 -12.11 -15.35 -3.15
N GLY A 90 -11.04 -15.96 -2.61
CA GLY A 90 -11.07 -16.51 -1.25
C GLY A 90 -11.17 -15.44 -0.18
N LEU A 91 -10.46 -14.31 -0.33
CA LEU A 91 -10.61 -13.14 0.52
C LEU A 91 -12.03 -12.60 0.49
N LEU A 92 -12.56 -12.39 -0.71
CA LEU A 92 -13.91 -11.82 -0.92
C LEU A 92 -15.03 -12.72 -0.39
N ALA A 93 -14.80 -14.04 -0.36
CA ALA A 93 -15.74 -15.02 0.18
C ALA A 93 -15.67 -15.19 1.71
N ASP A 94 -14.57 -14.77 2.37
CA ASP A 94 -14.43 -14.89 3.83
C ASP A 94 -14.95 -13.62 4.53
N GLU A 95 -16.29 -13.53 4.67
CA GLU A 95 -16.94 -12.41 5.37
C GLU A 95 -16.44 -12.25 6.82
N SER A 96 -16.01 -13.33 7.47
CA SER A 96 -15.50 -13.27 8.83
C SER A 96 -14.16 -12.55 8.87
N PHE A 97 -13.26 -12.84 7.95
CA PHE A 97 -11.98 -12.15 7.84
C PHE A 97 -12.14 -10.69 7.43
N LEU A 98 -13.04 -10.41 6.47
CA LEU A 98 -13.37 -9.03 6.09
C LEU A 98 -13.89 -8.19 7.28
N ARG A 99 -14.51 -8.82 8.27
CA ARG A 99 -14.99 -8.15 9.49
C ARG A 99 -13.95 -8.08 10.61
N GLU A 100 -13.09 -9.08 10.71
CA GLU A 100 -12.05 -9.18 11.75
C GLU A 100 -10.87 -8.24 11.49
N ALA A 101 -10.44 -8.13 10.22
CA ALA A 101 -9.34 -7.27 9.84
C ALA A 101 -9.82 -5.81 9.67
N THR A 102 -8.99 -4.87 10.10
CA THR A 102 -9.17 -3.46 9.76
C THR A 102 -8.56 -3.22 8.39
N HIS A 103 -9.42 -3.10 7.37
CA HIS A 103 -9.00 -2.81 6.00
C HIS A 103 -8.78 -1.33 5.80
N THR A 104 -7.68 -0.96 5.18
CA THR A 104 -7.33 0.41 4.79
C THR A 104 -6.85 0.42 3.34
N PHE A 105 -6.92 1.57 2.69
CA PHE A 105 -6.66 1.69 1.27
C PHE A 105 -5.71 2.84 1.00
N ILE A 106 -4.86 2.70 -0.03
CA ILE A 106 -4.04 3.78 -0.54
C ILE A 106 -4.24 3.92 -2.03
N ILE A 107 -4.49 5.15 -2.48
CA ILE A 107 -4.73 5.49 -3.88
C ILE A 107 -3.69 6.47 -4.39
N ARG A 108 -3.48 6.44 -5.70
CA ARG A 108 -2.70 7.40 -6.47
C ARG A 108 -3.41 7.67 -7.79
N HIS A 109 -3.27 8.86 -8.34
CA HIS A 109 -3.90 9.17 -9.62
C HIS A 109 -3.52 8.13 -10.70
N PRO A 110 -4.51 7.53 -11.44
CA PRO A 110 -4.26 6.42 -12.35
C PRO A 110 -3.20 6.73 -13.41
N ALA A 111 -3.18 7.94 -13.98
CA ALA A 111 -2.18 8.31 -14.99
C ALA A 111 -0.74 8.14 -14.46
N GLU A 112 -0.50 8.52 -13.21
CA GLU A 112 0.84 8.41 -12.60
C GLU A 112 1.19 6.96 -12.24
N ALA A 113 0.22 6.22 -11.66
CA ALA A 113 0.41 4.82 -11.31
C ALA A 113 0.69 3.97 -12.56
N ILE A 114 -0.11 4.13 -13.63
CA ILE A 114 0.02 3.43 -14.90
C ILE A 114 1.36 3.76 -15.58
N THR A 115 1.72 5.05 -15.67
CA THR A 115 3.00 5.46 -16.25
C THR A 115 4.18 4.84 -15.49
N SER A 116 4.13 4.86 -14.16
CA SER A 116 5.15 4.23 -13.32
C SER A 116 5.18 2.70 -13.45
N HIS A 117 4.04 2.06 -13.71
CA HIS A 117 3.95 0.62 -13.91
C HIS A 117 4.52 0.20 -15.27
N LEU A 118 4.11 0.88 -16.33
CA LEU A 118 4.61 0.64 -17.70
C LEU A 118 6.14 0.79 -17.81
N ALA A 119 6.74 1.71 -17.06
CA ALA A 119 8.19 1.87 -17.03
C ALA A 119 8.94 0.61 -16.51
N LEU A 120 8.28 -0.24 -15.70
CA LEU A 120 8.85 -1.48 -15.17
C LEU A 120 8.25 -2.75 -15.80
N ASN A 121 7.07 -2.65 -16.39
CA ASN A 121 6.36 -3.73 -17.07
C ASN A 121 5.81 -3.22 -18.42
N PRO A 122 6.59 -3.29 -19.52
CA PRO A 122 6.14 -2.85 -20.84
C PRO A 122 4.93 -3.64 -21.40
N ASP A 123 4.74 -4.88 -20.90
CA ASP A 123 3.64 -5.76 -21.31
C ASP A 123 2.39 -5.61 -20.42
N LEU A 124 2.35 -4.56 -19.58
CA LEU A 124 1.24 -4.28 -18.66
C LEU A 124 -0.10 -4.35 -19.38
N THR A 125 -0.99 -5.14 -18.81
CA THR A 125 -2.39 -5.23 -19.24
C THR A 125 -3.28 -4.31 -18.43
N ARG A 126 -4.47 -4.01 -18.97
CA ARG A 126 -5.45 -3.18 -18.25
C ARG A 126 -5.83 -3.76 -16.90
N ASP A 127 -5.98 -5.08 -16.80
CA ASP A 127 -6.48 -5.74 -15.60
C ASP A 127 -5.43 -5.76 -14.46
N GLU A 128 -4.13 -5.78 -14.78
CA GLU A 128 -3.04 -5.72 -13.79
C GLU A 128 -2.88 -4.35 -13.12
N ILE A 129 -3.55 -3.31 -13.64
CA ILE A 129 -3.56 -1.97 -13.04
C ILE A 129 -4.34 -1.94 -11.71
N GLY A 130 -5.36 -2.78 -11.57
CA GLY A 130 -5.94 -3.18 -10.28
C GLY A 130 -6.95 -2.25 -9.63
N PHE A 131 -7.27 -1.04 -10.12
CA PHE A 131 -8.21 -0.13 -9.44
C PHE A 131 -9.64 -0.68 -9.34
N SER A 132 -10.09 -1.45 -10.32
CA SER A 132 -11.41 -2.09 -10.26
C SER A 132 -11.48 -3.12 -9.11
N ARG A 133 -10.42 -3.92 -8.95
CA ARG A 133 -10.31 -4.90 -7.85
C ARG A 133 -10.10 -4.23 -6.50
N LEU A 134 -9.38 -3.10 -6.47
CA LEU A 134 -9.26 -2.28 -5.26
C LEU A 134 -10.62 -1.79 -4.78
N ALA A 135 -11.47 -1.32 -5.72
CA ALA A 135 -12.82 -0.89 -5.42
C ALA A 135 -13.72 -2.06 -4.97
N GLU A 136 -13.53 -3.25 -5.52
CA GLU A 136 -14.24 -4.47 -5.11
C GLU A 136 -13.93 -4.85 -3.66
N ILE A 137 -12.63 -4.88 -3.28
CA ILE A 137 -12.22 -5.15 -1.89
C ILE A 137 -12.74 -4.05 -0.95
N PHE A 138 -12.71 -2.79 -1.38
CA PHE A 138 -13.26 -1.68 -0.60
C PHE A 138 -14.75 -1.87 -0.31
N ASP A 139 -15.53 -2.29 -1.31
CA ASP A 139 -16.97 -2.55 -1.13
C ASP A 139 -17.24 -3.70 -0.19
N ALA A 140 -16.48 -4.79 -0.33
CA ALA A 140 -16.60 -5.95 0.54
C ALA A 140 -16.25 -5.59 2.00
N ALA A 141 -15.14 -4.87 2.22
CA ALA A 141 -14.73 -4.40 3.54
C ALA A 141 -15.75 -3.43 4.15
N ARG A 142 -16.27 -2.48 3.34
CA ARG A 142 -17.32 -1.54 3.77
C ARG A 142 -18.60 -2.27 4.19
N ALA A 143 -19.02 -3.25 3.41
CA ALA A 143 -20.20 -4.05 3.71
C ALA A 143 -20.03 -4.85 5.01
N ALA A 144 -18.87 -5.44 5.22
CA ALA A 144 -18.54 -6.23 6.40
C ALA A 144 -18.43 -5.38 7.68
N ALA A 145 -17.81 -4.19 7.59
CA ALA A 145 -17.61 -3.29 8.73
C ALA A 145 -18.81 -2.38 9.01
N GLY A 146 -19.72 -2.18 8.05
CA GLY A 146 -20.84 -1.25 8.16
C GLY A 146 -20.47 0.23 8.07
N ALA A 147 -19.21 0.54 7.77
CA ALA A 147 -18.69 1.90 7.60
C ALA A 147 -17.59 1.93 6.53
N PRO A 148 -17.36 3.07 5.85
CA PRO A 148 -16.30 3.16 4.86
C PRO A 148 -14.92 3.00 5.52
N PRO A 149 -14.05 2.12 4.98
CA PRO A 149 -12.67 1.99 5.43
C PRO A 149 -11.86 3.27 5.15
N PRO A 150 -10.79 3.56 5.92
CA PRO A 150 -9.89 4.68 5.66
C PRO A 150 -9.22 4.56 4.27
N VAL A 151 -9.22 5.65 3.52
CA VAL A 151 -8.55 5.75 2.21
C VAL A 151 -7.49 6.86 2.29
N ILE A 152 -6.23 6.50 2.07
CA ILE A 152 -5.09 7.40 2.02
C ILE A 152 -4.94 7.89 0.57
N ASP A 153 -4.90 9.20 0.35
CA ASP A 153 -4.38 9.74 -0.90
C ASP A 153 -2.86 9.83 -0.81
N SER A 154 -2.16 9.21 -1.74
CA SER A 154 -0.70 9.20 -1.75
C SER A 154 -0.08 10.57 -2.03
N ASP A 155 -0.83 11.51 -2.61
CA ASP A 155 -0.37 12.87 -2.83
C ASP A 155 -0.47 13.69 -1.54
N ASP A 156 -1.54 13.52 -0.74
CA ASP A 156 -1.64 14.06 0.61
C ASP A 156 -0.52 13.49 1.51
N LEU A 157 -0.23 12.19 1.40
CA LEU A 157 0.85 11.53 2.14
C LEU A 157 2.23 12.12 1.83
N LEU A 158 2.50 12.51 0.59
CA LEU A 158 3.77 13.13 0.23
C LEU A 158 3.84 14.62 0.57
N ALA A 159 2.71 15.33 0.45
CA ALA A 159 2.65 16.75 0.76
C ALA A 159 2.69 17.02 2.29
N HIS A 160 2.02 16.17 3.05
CA HIS A 160 1.79 16.33 4.50
C HIS A 160 1.94 14.96 5.21
N PRO A 161 3.15 14.36 5.23
CA PRO A 161 3.34 12.99 5.73
C PRO A 161 2.98 12.84 7.21
N GLU A 162 3.39 13.77 8.06
CA GLU A 162 3.12 13.72 9.50
C GLU A 162 1.62 13.79 9.80
N GLU A 163 0.93 14.76 9.21
CA GLU A 163 -0.50 14.96 9.40
C GLU A 163 -1.31 13.79 8.86
N THR A 164 -0.95 13.30 7.67
CA THR A 164 -1.62 12.17 7.04
C THR A 164 -1.48 10.90 7.88
N VAL A 165 -0.27 10.59 8.35
CA VAL A 165 -0.03 9.41 9.20
C VAL A 165 -0.68 9.58 10.58
N ARG A 166 -0.70 10.80 11.14
CA ARG A 166 -1.38 11.09 12.42
C ARG A 166 -2.89 10.85 12.31
N VAL A 167 -3.53 11.34 11.25
CA VAL A 167 -4.95 11.12 10.97
C VAL A 167 -5.23 9.63 10.77
N TYR A 168 -4.41 8.95 9.97
CA TYR A 168 -4.52 7.51 9.76
C TYR A 168 -4.46 6.73 11.09
N CYS A 169 -3.45 6.98 11.91
CA CYS A 169 -3.29 6.32 13.21
C CYS A 169 -4.51 6.51 14.11
N GLY A 170 -5.07 7.72 14.14
CA GLY A 170 -6.30 8.01 14.90
C GLY A 170 -7.51 7.23 14.38
N LEU A 171 -7.67 7.12 13.05
CA LEU A 171 -8.78 6.39 12.44
C LEU A 171 -8.70 4.87 12.68
N VAL A 172 -7.50 4.29 12.62
CA VAL A 172 -7.33 2.85 12.84
C VAL A 172 -7.09 2.48 14.30
N GLY A 173 -6.98 3.46 15.20
CA GLY A 173 -6.85 3.23 16.64
C GLY A 173 -5.47 2.73 17.09
N ILE A 174 -4.39 3.20 16.44
CA ILE A 174 -3.00 2.92 16.83
C ILE A 174 -2.28 4.21 17.26
N PRO A 175 -1.24 4.15 18.12
CA PRO A 175 -0.47 5.33 18.49
C PRO A 175 0.23 5.95 17.27
N PHE A 176 0.31 7.29 17.22
CA PHE A 176 1.17 7.98 16.27
C PHE A 176 2.61 7.98 16.80
N LEU A 177 3.55 7.48 16.00
CA LEU A 177 4.98 7.39 16.29
C LEU A 177 5.74 8.20 15.24
N PRO A 178 6.11 9.48 15.53
CA PRO A 178 6.75 10.36 14.54
C PRO A 178 8.11 9.86 14.08
N GLU A 179 8.84 9.11 14.91
CA GLU A 179 10.12 8.48 14.58
C GLU A 179 10.00 7.49 13.43
N ALA A 180 8.85 6.84 13.24
CA ALA A 180 8.63 5.90 12.14
C ALA A 180 8.51 6.56 10.76
N LEU A 181 8.38 7.89 10.69
CA LEU A 181 8.38 8.63 9.43
C LEU A 181 9.76 8.70 8.77
N HIS A 182 10.80 8.31 9.51
CA HIS A 182 12.18 8.30 9.05
C HIS A 182 12.77 6.90 9.15
N TRP A 183 13.47 6.47 8.11
CA TRP A 183 14.13 5.16 8.04
C TRP A 183 15.48 5.23 7.34
N GLU A 184 16.31 4.24 7.55
CA GLU A 184 17.57 4.11 6.80
C GLU A 184 17.28 3.57 5.39
N SER A 185 18.00 4.10 4.38
CA SER A 185 17.94 3.54 3.03
C SER A 185 18.46 2.12 3.03
N GLY A 186 17.87 1.27 2.21
CA GLY A 186 18.29 -0.12 2.06
C GLY A 186 17.17 -1.02 1.55
N MET A 187 17.59 -2.10 0.88
CA MET A 187 16.70 -3.16 0.43
C MET A 187 16.37 -4.06 1.62
N ARG A 188 15.09 -4.26 1.91
CA ARG A 188 14.63 -5.19 2.94
C ARG A 188 14.67 -6.62 2.42
N GLU A 189 14.81 -7.59 3.33
CA GLU A 189 14.88 -9.00 2.97
C GLU A 189 13.59 -9.47 2.28
N GLU A 190 12.43 -9.10 2.80
CA GLU A 190 11.12 -9.44 2.25
C GLU A 190 10.86 -8.85 0.85
N TRP A 191 11.66 -7.88 0.39
CA TRP A 191 11.55 -7.28 -0.95
C TRP A 191 12.45 -7.92 -1.99
N GLN A 192 13.36 -8.81 -1.61
CA GLN A 192 14.37 -9.36 -2.52
C GLN A 192 13.74 -10.12 -3.69
N ARG A 193 12.66 -10.88 -3.43
CA ARG A 193 11.96 -11.68 -4.44
C ARG A 193 11.34 -10.81 -5.54
N THR A 194 10.92 -9.59 -5.19
CA THR A 194 10.26 -8.62 -6.07
C THR A 194 11.04 -7.30 -6.14
N ALA A 195 12.37 -7.34 -6.00
CA ALA A 195 13.25 -6.18 -5.83
C ALA A 195 13.06 -5.08 -6.90
N ARG A 196 12.75 -5.44 -8.17
CA ARG A 196 12.52 -4.48 -9.25
C ARG A 196 11.41 -3.47 -8.95
N TRP A 197 10.41 -3.87 -8.15
CA TRP A 197 9.27 -3.02 -7.80
C TRP A 197 9.55 -2.07 -6.64
N HIS A 198 10.59 -2.36 -5.84
CA HIS A 198 10.89 -1.67 -4.58
C HIS A 198 12.16 -0.82 -4.62
N SER A 199 12.87 -0.79 -5.77
CA SER A 199 14.15 -0.12 -5.92
C SER A 199 14.10 1.38 -5.59
N SER A 200 13.03 2.09 -5.92
CA SER A 200 12.89 3.51 -5.57
C SER A 200 12.68 3.71 -4.07
N THR A 201 11.82 2.93 -3.42
CA THR A 201 11.61 3.03 -1.96
C THR A 201 12.84 2.63 -1.16
N SER A 202 13.64 1.67 -1.65
CA SER A 202 14.88 1.26 -0.98
C SER A 202 15.95 2.35 -0.92
N GLN A 203 15.86 3.37 -1.75
CA GLN A 203 16.78 4.52 -1.79
C GLN A 203 16.31 5.71 -0.95
N THR A 204 15.08 5.67 -0.41
CA THR A 204 14.52 6.77 0.39
C THR A 204 14.81 6.60 1.88
N THR A 205 14.74 7.71 2.62
CA THR A 205 14.87 7.76 4.09
C THR A 205 13.61 8.33 4.77
N GLY A 206 12.51 8.44 4.03
CA GLY A 206 11.22 8.98 4.46
C GLY A 206 10.28 9.11 3.27
N PHE A 207 9.15 9.75 3.47
CA PHE A 207 8.23 10.10 2.39
C PHE A 207 8.81 11.27 1.60
N VAL A 208 9.28 11.02 0.38
CA VAL A 208 9.90 12.03 -0.50
C VAL A 208 8.96 12.42 -1.63
N SER A 209 8.83 13.72 -1.88
CA SER A 209 8.09 14.23 -3.02
C SER A 209 8.97 14.18 -4.28
N ARG A 210 8.34 14.12 -5.46
CA ARG A 210 9.03 14.12 -6.76
C ARG A 210 9.93 15.36 -6.95
N ALA A 211 9.58 16.48 -6.34
CA ALA A 211 10.38 17.72 -6.39
C ALA A 211 11.70 17.59 -5.61
N SER A 212 11.73 16.81 -4.54
CA SER A 212 12.97 16.54 -3.78
C SER A 212 13.87 15.53 -4.50
N ASP A 213 13.29 14.57 -5.24
CA ASP A 213 14.06 13.63 -6.07
C ASP A 213 14.73 14.35 -7.25
N GLU A 214 14.05 15.31 -7.90
CA GLU A 214 14.61 16.14 -8.97
C GLU A 214 15.67 17.12 -8.46
N ALA A 215 15.51 17.68 -7.26
CA ALA A 215 16.50 18.56 -6.64
C ALA A 215 17.76 17.79 -6.19
N ALA A 216 17.61 16.58 -5.66
CA ALA A 216 18.75 15.73 -5.29
C ALA A 216 19.53 15.21 -6.52
N ALA A 217 18.87 15.07 -7.68
CA ALA A 217 19.49 14.71 -8.96
C ALA A 217 20.21 15.88 -9.64
N ALA A 218 19.99 17.12 -9.20
CA ALA A 218 20.58 18.33 -9.78
C ALA A 218 21.90 18.76 -9.12
N GLU A 219 22.34 18.13 -8.00
CA GLU A 219 23.66 18.38 -7.41
C GLU A 219 24.77 17.80 -8.31
N PRO A 220 25.78 18.59 -8.75
CA PRO A 220 26.85 18.12 -9.59
C PRO A 220 27.92 17.39 -8.80
N GLY A 221 27.86 16.09 -8.78
CA GLY A 221 28.97 15.28 -8.28
C GLY A 221 28.60 13.95 -7.66
N GLN A 222 28.34 12.94 -8.50
CA GLN A 222 28.95 11.60 -8.48
C GLN A 222 28.21 10.71 -9.49
N GLY A 223 28.96 10.14 -10.41
CA GLY A 223 28.44 9.37 -11.53
C GLY A 223 27.92 7.99 -11.12
N GLY A 224 26.96 7.52 -11.87
CA GLY A 224 26.65 6.10 -12.02
C GLY A 224 25.20 5.72 -11.80
N GLY A 225 24.47 5.45 -12.89
CA GLY A 225 23.23 4.70 -12.87
C GLY A 225 21.96 5.56 -12.89
N GLY A 226 21.72 6.27 -13.97
CA GLY A 226 20.45 6.97 -14.16
C GLY A 226 19.30 5.98 -14.22
N SER A 227 18.35 6.10 -13.29
CA SER A 227 17.01 5.53 -13.45
C SER A 227 16.42 6.02 -14.76
N PRO A 228 15.73 5.16 -15.55
CA PRO A 228 15.14 5.58 -16.81
C PRO A 228 14.13 6.71 -16.52
N LYS A 229 14.31 7.83 -17.20
CA LYS A 229 13.42 8.99 -17.10
C LYS A 229 11.96 8.57 -17.29
N ALA A 230 11.12 8.96 -16.35
CA ALA A 230 9.66 8.73 -16.34
C ALA A 230 8.89 9.34 -17.54
N THR A 231 9.59 9.88 -18.55
CA THR A 231 9.03 10.44 -19.79
C THR A 231 8.61 9.37 -20.80
N ALA A 232 9.19 8.16 -20.77
CA ALA A 232 8.89 7.13 -21.77
C ALA A 232 7.47 6.53 -21.64
N GLY A 233 6.90 6.52 -20.43
CA GLY A 233 5.56 5.95 -20.19
C GLY A 233 4.40 6.91 -20.50
N SER A 234 4.63 8.24 -20.50
CA SER A 234 3.56 9.22 -20.75
C SER A 234 3.16 9.31 -22.23
N GLU A 235 4.00 8.82 -23.14
CA GLU A 235 3.76 8.79 -24.59
C GLU A 235 3.15 7.46 -25.07
N ASP A 236 3.00 6.47 -24.19
CA ASP A 236 2.40 5.18 -24.57
C ASP A 236 0.91 5.38 -24.87
N PRO A 237 0.43 5.06 -26.10
CA PRO A 237 -0.96 5.28 -26.50
C PRO A 237 -1.97 4.47 -25.66
N ARG A 238 -1.52 3.41 -24.97
CA ARG A 238 -2.39 2.61 -24.08
C ARG A 238 -2.78 3.36 -22.81
N VAL A 239 -1.95 4.31 -22.34
CA VAL A 239 -2.16 5.03 -21.08
C VAL A 239 -3.53 5.69 -21.04
N ALA A 240 -3.92 6.38 -22.12
CA ALA A 240 -5.20 7.08 -22.19
C ALA A 240 -6.39 6.12 -21.98
N GLY A 241 -6.39 4.98 -22.70
CA GLY A 241 -7.46 3.97 -22.57
C GLY A 241 -7.47 3.28 -21.20
N PHE A 242 -6.29 3.03 -20.63
CA PHE A 242 -6.17 2.47 -19.30
C PHE A 242 -6.67 3.46 -18.22
N VAL A 243 -6.32 4.74 -18.34
CA VAL A 243 -6.80 5.80 -17.43
C VAL A 243 -8.31 5.93 -17.55
N GLU A 244 -8.88 5.99 -18.76
CA GLU A 244 -10.33 6.09 -18.96
C GLU A 244 -11.09 4.97 -18.24
N PHE A 245 -10.57 3.73 -18.31
CA PHE A 245 -11.19 2.59 -17.65
C PHE A 245 -11.10 2.65 -16.12
N HIS A 246 -9.94 3.06 -15.57
CA HIS A 246 -9.68 3.01 -14.13
C HIS A 246 -10.07 4.28 -13.36
N LEU A 247 -10.22 5.42 -14.06
CA LEU A 247 -10.53 6.71 -13.44
C LEU A 247 -11.84 6.71 -12.63
N PRO A 248 -12.95 6.09 -13.07
CA PRO A 248 -14.17 6.04 -12.26
C PRO A 248 -13.99 5.30 -10.93
N HIS A 249 -13.22 4.21 -10.91
CA HIS A 249 -12.91 3.47 -9.68
C HIS A 249 -12.07 4.30 -8.71
N TYR A 250 -11.03 4.97 -9.24
CA TYR A 250 -10.22 5.90 -8.46
C TYR A 250 -11.04 7.06 -7.89
N GLN A 251 -11.86 7.75 -8.71
CA GLN A 251 -12.66 8.88 -8.27
C GLN A 251 -13.63 8.51 -7.15
N ARG A 252 -14.18 7.30 -7.20
CA ARG A 252 -15.05 6.78 -6.15
C ARG A 252 -14.29 6.60 -4.83
N LEU A 253 -13.11 6.02 -4.85
CA LEU A 253 -12.26 5.88 -3.66
C LEU A 253 -11.74 7.24 -3.17
N LEU A 254 -11.40 8.15 -4.09
CA LEU A 254 -10.98 9.51 -3.78
C LEU A 254 -12.06 10.29 -3.01
N ALA A 255 -13.33 10.07 -3.33
CA ALA A 255 -14.44 10.70 -2.63
C ALA A 255 -14.55 10.24 -1.15
N GLU A 256 -14.00 9.09 -0.81
CA GLU A 256 -13.98 8.51 0.54
C GLU A 256 -12.63 8.73 1.26
N ARG A 257 -11.69 9.50 0.65
CA ARG A 257 -10.37 9.71 1.26
C ARG A 257 -10.45 10.41 2.61
N MET A 258 -9.50 10.11 3.45
CA MET A 258 -9.29 10.80 4.73
C MET A 258 -9.10 12.29 4.48
N VAL A 259 -9.68 13.12 5.35
CA VAL A 259 -9.47 14.57 5.31
C VAL A 259 -8.26 14.91 6.17
N VAL A 260 -7.20 15.37 5.53
CA VAL A 260 -5.99 15.86 6.21
C VAL A 260 -6.16 17.36 6.42
N THR A 261 -6.27 17.77 7.69
CA THR A 261 -6.30 19.18 8.05
C THR A 261 -4.90 19.63 8.43
N THR A 262 -4.32 20.49 7.60
CA THR A 262 -3.07 21.19 7.97
C THR A 262 -3.37 22.23 9.02
N PRO A 263 -2.62 22.31 10.14
CA PRO A 263 -2.69 23.45 11.03
C PRO A 263 -2.26 24.72 10.27
N GLU A 264 -3.05 25.80 10.42
CA GLU A 264 -2.71 27.13 9.90
C GLU A 264 -1.43 27.69 10.54
#